data_261732ab50feb7f8258c2fa2743b8242
#
_entry.id   261732ab50feb7f8258c2fa2743b8242
#
_cell.length_a   1.000
_cell.length_b   1.000
_cell.length_c   1.000
_cell.angle_alpha   90.00
_cell.angle_beta   90.00
_cell.angle_gamma   90.00
#
_symmetry.space_group_name_H-M   'P 1'
#
loop_
_entity.id
_entity.type
_entity.pdbx_description
1 polymer ?
#
loop_
_entity_poly.entity_id
_entity_poly.type
_entity_poly.pdbx_seq_one_letter_code
_entity_poly.pdbx_strand_id
1 'polypeptide(L)'
;QGVTGSGKTFTMANAVEKLKRPTLVLAHNKTLAAQLYSEFKQFFPKNAVEYFVSYYDYYQPEAYIPTTGTYIEKDLSINEEIEKLRLSTTSSLLSGRRDVLVVASVSCLYGIGNPKEFEKNVIEIKQNQMISRTKLMFQLVQSLYSRTTSDLSRGNFRVLGDIIDVFPGYADIAFKIHFFGDEIELIEAFDPI
;
A
#
# COMPACT_ATOMS: atom_id res chain seq x y z
N GLN A 1 -6.29 -7.06 31.70
CA GLN A 1 -4.97 -7.70 31.60
C GLN A 1 -5.16 -9.22 31.52
N GLY A 2 -4.35 -9.89 30.72
CA GLY A 2 -4.37 -11.36 30.56
C GLY A 2 -2.97 -11.88 30.31
N VAL A 3 -2.71 -13.10 30.77
CA VAL A 3 -1.42 -13.78 30.56
C VAL A 3 -1.21 -14.09 29.07
N THR A 4 0.02 -14.35 28.68
CA THR A 4 0.36 -14.80 27.31
C THR A 4 -0.40 -16.11 27.02
N GLY A 5 -0.94 -16.23 25.79
CA GLY A 5 -1.73 -17.43 25.39
C GLY A 5 -3.19 -17.44 25.86
N SER A 6 -3.69 -16.42 26.56
CA SER A 6 -5.08 -16.39 27.06
C SER A 6 -6.13 -16.01 26.00
N GLY A 7 -5.81 -16.01 24.72
CA GLY A 7 -6.73 -15.71 23.63
C GLY A 7 -7.14 -14.25 23.49
N LYS A 8 -6.28 -13.30 23.93
CA LYS A 8 -6.56 -11.85 23.83
C LYS A 8 -6.83 -11.40 22.42
N THR A 9 -5.98 -11.79 21.47
CA THR A 9 -6.13 -11.43 20.05
C THR A 9 -7.43 -12.00 19.47
N PHE A 10 -7.78 -13.23 19.81
CA PHE A 10 -9.04 -13.85 19.41
C PHE A 10 -10.26 -13.11 19.97
N THR A 11 -10.21 -12.67 21.23
CA THR A 11 -11.27 -11.86 21.84
C THR A 11 -11.44 -10.53 21.10
N MET A 12 -10.32 -9.87 20.76
CA MET A 12 -10.34 -8.64 19.98
C MET A 12 -10.89 -8.86 18.57
N ALA A 13 -10.50 -9.96 17.90
CA ALA A 13 -11.02 -10.32 16.60
C ALA A 13 -12.56 -10.48 16.62
N ASN A 14 -13.11 -11.17 17.62
CA ASN A 14 -14.55 -11.29 17.78
C ASN A 14 -15.25 -9.93 18.00
N ALA A 15 -14.63 -8.99 18.70
CA ALA A 15 -15.18 -7.65 18.87
C ALA A 15 -15.19 -6.89 17.55
N VAL A 16 -14.11 -6.94 16.77
CA VAL A 16 -13.99 -6.33 15.43
C VAL A 16 -15.06 -6.90 14.48
N GLU A 17 -15.22 -8.23 14.46
CA GLU A 17 -16.22 -8.91 13.62
C GLU A 17 -17.65 -8.46 13.95
N LYS A 18 -17.97 -8.28 15.22
CA LYS A 18 -19.29 -7.82 15.65
C LYS A 18 -19.56 -6.35 15.32
N LEU A 19 -18.55 -5.50 15.44
CA LEU A 19 -18.68 -4.06 15.23
C LEU A 19 -18.77 -3.68 13.75
N LYS A 20 -18.11 -4.43 12.87
CA LYS A 20 -18.05 -4.21 11.40
C LYS A 20 -17.68 -2.77 11.03
N ARG A 21 -16.66 -2.23 11.69
CA ARG A 21 -16.14 -0.88 11.48
C ARG A 21 -14.66 -0.92 11.12
N PRO A 22 -14.17 0.05 10.35
CA PRO A 22 -12.73 0.23 10.20
C PRO A 22 -12.06 0.29 11.58
N THR A 23 -11.02 -0.50 11.75
CA THR A 23 -10.37 -0.70 13.05
C THR A 23 -8.88 -0.40 12.95
N LEU A 24 -8.35 0.35 13.91
CA LEU A 24 -6.93 0.60 14.06
C LEU A 24 -6.41 -0.12 15.31
N VAL A 25 -5.40 -0.96 15.13
CA VAL A 25 -4.67 -1.65 16.19
C VAL A 25 -3.28 -1.03 16.29
N LEU A 26 -2.96 -0.39 17.41
CA LEU A 26 -1.66 0.21 17.65
C LEU A 26 -0.78 -0.72 18.51
N ALA A 27 0.36 -1.11 17.97
CA ALA A 27 1.39 -1.89 18.66
C ALA A 27 2.57 -0.98 19.05
N HIS A 28 3.22 -1.25 20.18
CA HIS A 28 4.32 -0.43 20.67
C HIS A 28 5.61 -0.55 19.84
N ASN A 29 5.75 -1.60 19.02
CA ASN A 29 6.88 -1.77 18.10
C ASN A 29 6.47 -2.54 16.83
N LYS A 30 7.38 -2.57 15.85
CA LYS A 30 7.16 -3.26 14.55
C LYS A 30 7.00 -4.77 14.69
N THR A 31 7.76 -5.40 15.58
CA THR A 31 7.72 -6.86 15.77
C THR A 31 6.35 -7.32 16.27
N LEU A 32 5.81 -6.64 17.27
CA LEU A 32 4.46 -6.92 17.75
C LEU A 32 3.40 -6.59 16.70
N ALA A 33 3.59 -5.50 15.94
CA ALA A 33 2.69 -5.15 14.83
C ALA A 33 2.68 -6.27 13.78
N ALA A 34 3.84 -6.82 13.40
CA ALA A 34 3.94 -7.91 12.43
C ALA A 34 3.25 -9.19 12.93
N GLN A 35 3.45 -9.54 14.22
CA GLN A 35 2.76 -10.68 14.82
C GLN A 35 1.24 -10.51 14.78
N LEU A 36 0.73 -9.36 15.25
CA LEU A 36 -0.71 -9.07 15.26
C LEU A 36 -1.29 -9.03 13.85
N TYR A 37 -0.58 -8.46 12.88
CA TYR A 37 -0.97 -8.47 11.48
C TYR A 37 -1.16 -9.89 10.96
N SER A 38 -0.19 -10.79 11.22
CA SER A 38 -0.27 -12.19 10.82
C SER A 38 -1.46 -12.92 11.46
N GLU A 39 -1.69 -12.71 12.77
CA GLU A 39 -2.82 -13.30 13.50
C GLU A 39 -4.17 -12.79 12.95
N PHE A 40 -4.33 -11.47 12.76
CA PHE A 40 -5.56 -10.90 12.21
C PHE A 40 -5.81 -11.31 10.77
N LYS A 41 -4.77 -11.46 9.94
CA LYS A 41 -4.90 -11.95 8.57
C LYS A 41 -5.47 -13.37 8.51
N GLN A 42 -5.14 -14.22 9.47
CA GLN A 42 -5.71 -15.56 9.60
C GLN A 42 -7.17 -15.53 10.07
N PHE A 43 -7.52 -14.63 11.00
CA PHE A 43 -8.92 -14.48 11.47
C PHE A 43 -9.82 -13.85 10.40
N PHE A 44 -9.28 -12.97 9.55
CA PHE A 44 -10.03 -12.19 8.57
C PHE A 44 -9.49 -12.37 7.15
N PRO A 45 -9.60 -13.57 6.56
CA PRO A 45 -8.99 -13.87 5.25
C PRO A 45 -9.60 -13.08 4.08
N LYS A 46 -10.81 -12.51 4.25
CA LYS A 46 -11.53 -11.75 3.21
C LYS A 46 -11.49 -10.23 3.42
N ASN A 47 -11.09 -9.78 4.60
CA ASN A 47 -11.03 -8.36 4.94
C ASN A 47 -9.71 -7.74 4.45
N ALA A 48 -9.69 -6.42 4.30
CA ALA A 48 -8.47 -5.68 4.10
C ALA A 48 -7.74 -5.55 5.45
N VAL A 49 -6.88 -6.53 5.75
CA VAL A 49 -5.97 -6.46 6.89
C VAL A 49 -4.66 -5.87 6.41
N GLU A 50 -4.31 -4.70 6.91
CA GLU A 50 -3.21 -3.87 6.44
C GLU A 50 -2.13 -3.69 7.50
N TYR A 51 -0.87 -3.60 7.05
CA TYR A 51 0.29 -3.40 7.92
C TYR A 51 0.88 -2.01 7.68
N PHE A 52 0.90 -1.18 8.72
CA PHE A 52 1.32 0.21 8.61
C PHE A 52 2.42 0.53 9.62
N VAL A 53 3.68 0.56 9.16
CA VAL A 53 4.85 0.82 9.99
C VAL A 53 5.68 1.97 9.42
N SER A 54 6.59 2.52 10.22
CA SER A 54 7.50 3.59 9.79
C SER A 54 8.52 3.05 8.78
N TYR A 55 8.99 3.92 7.87
CA TYR A 55 10.00 3.59 6.86
C TYR A 55 11.34 3.11 7.44
N TYR A 56 11.69 3.58 8.64
CA TYR A 56 12.98 3.27 9.26
C TYR A 56 12.94 1.85 9.84
N ASP A 57 13.64 0.92 9.18
CA ASP A 57 13.65 -0.49 9.61
C ASP A 57 14.76 -0.79 10.61
N TYR A 58 15.87 -0.14 10.54
CA TYR A 58 16.96 -0.30 11.50
C TYR A 58 17.86 0.92 11.47
N TYR A 59 18.16 1.44 12.65
CA TYR A 59 19.23 2.42 12.81
C TYR A 59 20.54 1.67 12.69
N GLN A 60 21.11 1.58 11.51
CA GLN A 60 22.50 1.17 11.36
C GLN A 60 23.33 2.40 11.73
N PRO A 61 24.01 2.41 12.88
CA PRO A 61 24.83 3.56 13.26
C PRO A 61 25.95 3.71 12.23
N GLU A 62 26.29 4.96 11.92
CA GLU A 62 27.50 5.25 11.17
C GLU A 62 28.65 4.55 11.87
N ALA A 63 29.39 3.73 11.15
CA ALA A 63 30.52 3.01 11.70
C ALA A 63 31.78 3.32 10.92
N TYR A 64 32.80 3.78 11.61
CA TYR A 64 34.15 3.89 11.06
C TYR A 64 34.95 2.67 11.51
N ILE A 65 35.50 1.91 10.56
CA ILE A 65 36.38 0.77 10.81
C ILE A 65 37.82 1.24 10.68
N PRO A 66 38.52 1.49 11.81
CA PRO A 66 39.88 2.08 11.78
C PRO A 66 40.92 1.20 11.09
N THR A 67 40.71 -0.12 11.11
CA THR A 67 41.66 -1.11 10.53
C THR A 67 41.67 -1.12 9.00
N THR A 68 40.56 -0.71 8.36
CA THR A 68 40.44 -0.66 6.89
C THR A 68 40.30 0.77 6.37
N GLY A 69 40.19 1.76 7.26
CA GLY A 69 39.90 3.15 6.88
C GLY A 69 38.54 3.35 6.19
N THR A 70 37.63 2.38 6.36
CA THR A 70 36.34 2.39 5.68
C THR A 70 35.32 3.12 6.55
N TYR A 71 34.70 4.14 5.97
CA TYR A 71 33.52 4.81 6.54
C TYR A 71 32.28 4.17 5.96
N ILE A 72 31.43 3.60 6.81
CA ILE A 72 30.11 3.07 6.42
C ILE A 72 29.14 4.23 6.56
N GLU A 73 28.75 4.81 5.43
CA GLU A 73 27.71 5.84 5.38
C GLU A 73 26.37 5.26 5.80
N LYS A 74 25.56 6.13 6.40
CA LYS A 74 24.17 5.83 6.76
C LYS A 74 23.37 5.69 5.47
N ASP A 75 23.15 4.48 5.04
CA ASP A 75 22.30 4.21 3.89
C ASP A 75 20.82 4.34 4.29
N LEU A 76 20.20 5.42 3.85
CA LEU A 76 18.76 5.66 3.96
C LEU A 76 18.04 4.89 2.84
N SER A 77 18.22 3.57 2.79
CA SER A 77 17.42 2.77 1.87
C SER A 77 15.97 2.81 2.33
N ILE A 78 15.13 3.48 1.56
CA ILE A 78 13.67 3.35 1.70
C ILE A 78 13.36 1.90 1.37
N ASN A 79 12.83 1.18 2.34
CA ASN A 79 12.40 -0.19 2.12
C ASN A 79 11.15 -0.15 1.23
N GLU A 80 11.31 -0.51 -0.04
CA GLU A 80 10.22 -0.51 -1.05
C GLU A 80 9.02 -1.36 -0.62
N GLU A 81 9.26 -2.45 0.13
CA GLU A 81 8.21 -3.29 0.66
C GLU A 81 7.36 -2.56 1.72
N ILE A 82 8.00 -1.77 2.59
CA ILE A 82 7.27 -0.94 3.56
C ILE A 82 6.48 0.15 2.85
N GLU A 83 7.04 0.78 1.83
CA GLU A 83 6.34 1.78 1.03
C GLU A 83 5.08 1.19 0.38
N LYS A 84 5.22 0.04 -0.26
CA LYS A 84 4.11 -0.73 -0.84
C LYS A 84 3.01 -1.00 0.18
N LEU A 85 3.35 -1.52 1.38
CA LEU A 85 2.40 -1.81 2.44
C LEU A 85 1.67 -0.55 2.95
N ARG A 86 2.37 0.58 3.03
CA ARG A 86 1.77 1.87 3.42
C ARG A 86 0.82 2.40 2.36
N LEU A 87 1.19 2.31 1.09
CA LEU A 87 0.34 2.69 -0.04
C LEU A 87 -0.91 1.80 -0.12
N SER A 88 -0.76 0.47 0.10
CA SER A 88 -1.88 -0.47 0.19
C SER A 88 -2.86 -0.06 1.28
N THR A 89 -2.35 0.22 2.48
CA THR A 89 -3.18 0.70 3.61
C THR A 89 -3.95 1.97 3.25
N THR A 90 -3.27 2.94 2.65
CA THR A 90 -3.89 4.22 2.25
C THR A 90 -4.97 3.98 1.20
N SER A 91 -4.71 3.16 0.20
CA SER A 91 -5.67 2.78 -0.84
C SER A 91 -6.91 2.09 -0.25
N SER A 92 -6.71 1.13 0.65
CA SER A 92 -7.81 0.42 1.33
C SER A 92 -8.70 1.36 2.15
N LEU A 93 -8.10 2.32 2.86
CA LEU A 93 -8.85 3.32 3.64
C LEU A 93 -9.63 4.28 2.76
N LEU A 94 -9.05 4.73 1.64
CA LEU A 94 -9.67 5.69 0.72
C LEU A 94 -10.70 5.03 -0.22
N SER A 95 -10.69 3.71 -0.37
CA SER A 95 -11.66 2.98 -1.19
C SER A 95 -13.09 2.97 -0.62
N GLY A 96 -13.31 3.53 0.57
CA GLY A 96 -14.61 3.53 1.27
C GLY A 96 -15.01 2.17 1.86
N ARG A 97 -14.12 1.18 1.85
CA ARG A 97 -14.36 -0.13 2.49
C ARG A 97 -14.55 0.04 4.00
N ARG A 98 -15.44 -0.73 4.55
CA ARG A 98 -15.71 -0.74 6.00
C ARG A 98 -15.07 -1.92 6.73
N ASP A 99 -14.57 -2.90 5.98
CA ASP A 99 -13.92 -4.11 6.47
C ASP A 99 -12.38 -3.97 6.55
N VAL A 100 -11.90 -2.76 6.81
CA VAL A 100 -10.47 -2.46 6.91
C VAL A 100 -10.00 -2.59 8.36
N LEU A 101 -8.93 -3.36 8.56
CA LEU A 101 -8.23 -3.48 9.83
C LEU A 101 -6.76 -3.12 9.63
N VAL A 102 -6.33 -2.00 10.20
CA VAL A 102 -4.96 -1.52 10.11
C VAL A 102 -4.21 -1.89 11.39
N VAL A 103 -3.11 -2.62 11.25
CA VAL A 103 -2.16 -2.88 12.35
C VAL A 103 -0.96 -1.99 12.16
N ALA A 104 -0.75 -1.05 13.08
CA ALA A 104 0.29 -0.05 12.98
C ALA A 104 1.22 -0.04 14.19
N SER A 105 2.46 0.39 14.00
CA SER A 105 3.35 0.71 15.10
C SER A 105 3.18 2.16 15.55
N VAL A 106 3.35 2.47 16.85
CA VAL A 106 3.22 3.83 17.39
C VAL A 106 4.18 4.83 16.71
N SER A 107 5.29 4.37 16.15
CA SER A 107 6.23 5.20 15.39
C SER A 107 5.61 5.86 14.15
N CYS A 108 4.48 5.33 13.66
CA CYS A 108 3.76 5.88 12.51
C CYS A 108 2.91 7.10 12.83
N LEU A 109 2.70 7.43 14.10
CA LEU A 109 1.96 8.63 14.51
C LEU A 109 2.69 9.92 14.11
N TYR A 110 3.98 9.82 13.84
CA TYR A 110 4.81 10.94 13.41
C TYR A 110 5.07 10.86 11.90
N GLY A 111 4.86 11.96 11.17
CA GLY A 111 5.17 12.04 9.74
C GLY A 111 4.08 11.49 8.83
N ILE A 112 2.85 11.38 9.29
CA ILE A 112 1.70 11.08 8.44
C ILE A 112 1.43 12.30 7.56
N GLY A 113 1.42 12.11 6.23
CA GLY A 113 1.08 13.14 5.25
C GLY A 113 -0.37 13.62 5.39
N ASN A 114 -0.73 14.66 4.65
CA ASN A 114 -2.09 15.21 4.67
C ASN A 114 -3.07 14.25 3.95
N PRO A 115 -4.05 13.66 4.64
CA PRO A 115 -5.01 12.73 4.01
C PRO A 115 -5.79 13.35 2.84
N LYS A 116 -6.08 14.66 2.89
CA LYS A 116 -6.79 15.37 1.82
C LYS A 116 -5.99 15.45 0.52
N GLU A 117 -4.67 15.46 0.59
CA GLU A 117 -3.83 15.44 -0.61
C GLU A 117 -3.81 14.03 -1.23
N PHE A 118 -3.83 12.99 -0.42
CA PHE A 118 -3.97 11.61 -0.91
C PHE A 118 -5.33 11.37 -1.56
N GLU A 119 -6.42 11.85 -0.96
CA GLU A 119 -7.78 11.69 -1.50
C GLU A 119 -7.93 12.31 -2.89
N LYS A 120 -7.28 13.46 -3.14
CA LYS A 120 -7.28 14.11 -4.46
C LYS A 120 -6.57 13.30 -5.54
N ASN A 121 -5.66 12.41 -5.16
CA ASN A 121 -4.84 11.62 -6.07
C ASN A 121 -5.38 10.19 -6.28
N VAL A 122 -6.55 9.86 -5.72
CA VAL A 122 -7.23 8.59 -5.99
C VAL A 122 -7.87 8.63 -7.36
N ILE A 123 -7.51 7.66 -8.20
CA ILE A 123 -8.11 7.48 -9.53
C ILE A 123 -9.04 6.27 -9.44
N GLU A 124 -10.33 6.50 -9.55
CA GLU A 124 -11.33 5.44 -9.64
C GLU A 124 -11.72 5.21 -11.09
N ILE A 125 -11.58 3.97 -11.57
CA ILE A 125 -11.97 3.55 -12.90
C ILE A 125 -12.88 2.33 -12.84
N LYS A 126 -13.84 2.28 -13.76
CA LYS A 126 -14.80 1.17 -13.87
C LYS A 126 -14.99 0.79 -15.33
N GLN A 127 -15.30 -0.48 -15.57
CA GLN A 127 -15.73 -0.93 -16.88
C GLN A 127 -17.00 -0.20 -17.32
N ASN A 128 -17.12 0.12 -18.60
CA ASN A 128 -18.18 0.92 -19.21
C ASN A 128 -18.21 2.41 -18.74
N GLN A 129 -17.12 2.89 -18.12
CA GLN A 129 -17.00 4.29 -17.75
C GLN A 129 -16.61 5.14 -18.95
N MET A 130 -17.34 6.27 -19.16
CA MET A 130 -16.98 7.27 -20.15
C MET A 130 -15.87 8.18 -19.64
N ILE A 131 -14.67 7.97 -20.13
CA ILE A 131 -13.49 8.79 -19.86
C ILE A 131 -12.53 8.72 -21.02
N SER A 132 -12.08 9.86 -21.53
CA SER A 132 -11.10 9.84 -22.61
C SER A 132 -9.74 9.32 -22.09
N ARG A 133 -9.04 8.60 -22.97
CA ARG A 133 -7.69 8.11 -22.74
C ARG A 133 -6.73 9.22 -22.28
N THR A 134 -6.80 10.38 -22.92
CA THR A 134 -6.00 11.56 -22.55
C THR A 134 -6.28 12.03 -21.13
N LYS A 135 -7.55 12.03 -20.71
CA LYS A 135 -7.94 12.41 -19.35
C LYS A 135 -7.41 11.42 -18.31
N LEU A 136 -7.50 10.11 -18.58
CA LEU A 136 -6.93 9.11 -17.67
C LEU A 136 -5.40 9.24 -17.58
N MET A 137 -4.69 9.42 -18.69
CA MET A 137 -3.24 9.67 -18.67
C MET A 137 -2.87 10.91 -17.85
N PHE A 138 -3.64 11.98 -17.98
CA PHE A 138 -3.41 13.20 -17.21
C PHE A 138 -3.61 12.97 -15.70
N GLN A 139 -4.66 12.24 -15.32
CA GLN A 139 -4.89 11.86 -13.92
C GLN A 139 -3.76 10.98 -13.38
N LEU A 140 -3.26 10.01 -14.15
CA LEU A 140 -2.12 9.17 -13.76
C LEU A 140 -0.86 10.02 -13.49
N VAL A 141 -0.52 10.95 -14.39
CA VAL A 141 0.62 11.86 -14.20
C VAL A 141 0.42 12.76 -12.97
N GLN A 142 -0.78 13.30 -12.75
CA GLN A 142 -1.08 14.07 -11.53
C GLN A 142 -0.94 13.25 -10.25
N SER A 143 -1.23 11.96 -10.32
CA SER A 143 -1.06 11.00 -9.21
C SER A 143 0.36 10.41 -9.14
N LEU A 144 1.33 11.09 -9.75
CA LEU A 144 2.76 10.78 -9.73
C LEU A 144 3.16 9.47 -10.43
N TYR A 145 2.31 8.93 -11.30
CA TYR A 145 2.71 7.84 -12.19
C TYR A 145 3.62 8.37 -13.31
N SER A 146 4.69 7.65 -13.58
CA SER A 146 5.60 7.98 -14.69
C SER A 146 5.22 7.17 -15.94
N ARG A 147 5.22 7.85 -17.10
CA ARG A 147 5.01 7.16 -18.36
C ARG A 147 6.29 6.46 -18.81
N THR A 148 6.19 5.19 -19.18
CA THR A 148 7.29 4.41 -19.76
C THR A 148 6.97 3.94 -21.17
N THR A 149 8.01 3.69 -21.97
CA THR A 149 7.93 3.01 -23.27
C THR A 149 8.67 1.66 -23.28
N SER A 150 9.29 1.32 -22.15
CA SER A 150 10.05 0.09 -21.92
C SER A 150 9.31 -0.81 -20.92
N ASP A 151 10.05 -1.48 -20.06
CA ASP A 151 9.50 -2.37 -19.04
C ASP A 151 8.60 -1.65 -18.06
N LEU A 152 7.49 -2.30 -17.72
CA LEU A 152 6.50 -1.75 -16.80
C LEU A 152 6.92 -2.07 -15.37
N SER A 153 7.30 -1.03 -14.62
CA SER A 153 7.64 -1.12 -13.19
C SER A 153 6.59 -0.45 -12.32
N ARG A 154 6.63 -0.69 -11.00
CA ARG A 154 5.67 -0.10 -10.04
C ARG A 154 5.67 1.44 -10.13
N GLY A 155 4.49 2.03 -10.08
CA GLY A 155 4.30 3.48 -10.22
C GLY A 155 4.40 3.98 -11.66
N ASN A 156 4.47 3.08 -12.64
CA ASN A 156 4.53 3.44 -14.05
C ASN A 156 3.26 3.04 -14.81
N PHE A 157 3.05 3.72 -15.94
CA PHE A 157 2.06 3.31 -16.92
C PHE A 157 2.65 3.35 -18.33
N ARG A 158 2.09 2.53 -19.22
CA ARG A 158 2.49 2.40 -20.61
C ARG A 158 1.27 2.48 -21.51
N VAL A 159 1.42 3.11 -22.69
CA VAL A 159 0.33 3.27 -23.65
C VAL A 159 0.67 2.52 -24.92
N LEU A 160 -0.17 1.58 -25.32
CA LEU A 160 -0.05 0.74 -26.50
C LEU A 160 -1.35 0.81 -27.32
N GLY A 161 -1.39 1.71 -28.29
CA GLY A 161 -2.62 1.93 -29.08
C GLY A 161 -3.79 2.39 -28.20
N ASP A 162 -4.85 1.61 -28.15
CA ASP A 162 -6.05 1.90 -27.35
C ASP A 162 -6.00 1.23 -25.96
N ILE A 163 -4.82 0.80 -25.53
CA ILE A 163 -4.61 0.13 -24.26
C ILE A 163 -3.69 0.98 -23.39
N ILE A 164 -4.04 1.10 -22.12
CA ILE A 164 -3.17 1.68 -21.07
C ILE A 164 -2.87 0.57 -20.07
N ASP A 165 -1.60 0.18 -19.97
CA ASP A 165 -1.11 -0.68 -18.89
C ASP A 165 -0.70 0.20 -17.70
N VAL A 166 -1.17 -0.14 -16.49
CA VAL A 166 -0.84 0.60 -15.25
C VAL A 166 -0.36 -0.38 -14.21
N PHE A 167 0.81 -0.12 -13.62
CA PHE A 167 1.32 -0.89 -12.49
C PHE A 167 1.29 -0.04 -11.21
N PRO A 168 0.29 -0.22 -10.34
CA PRO A 168 0.20 0.55 -9.10
C PRO A 168 1.39 0.31 -8.18
N GLY A 169 1.86 1.36 -7.49
CA GLY A 169 2.99 1.26 -6.57
C GLY A 169 2.74 0.33 -5.36
N TYR A 170 1.47 0.05 -5.05
CA TYR A 170 1.05 -0.76 -3.91
C TYR A 170 0.64 -2.20 -4.27
N ALA A 171 0.59 -2.55 -5.56
CA ALA A 171 0.11 -3.85 -6.02
C ALA A 171 1.26 -4.75 -6.52
N ASP A 172 1.00 -6.06 -6.57
CA ASP A 172 1.89 -7.04 -7.22
C ASP A 172 1.42 -7.39 -8.62
N ILE A 173 0.25 -6.88 -9.01
CA ILE A 173 -0.35 -7.07 -10.33
C ILE A 173 -0.50 -5.73 -11.02
N ALA A 174 -0.36 -5.73 -12.32
CA ALA A 174 -0.66 -4.61 -13.20
C ALA A 174 -2.07 -4.74 -13.80
N PHE A 175 -2.59 -3.64 -14.27
CA PHE A 175 -3.90 -3.58 -14.91
C PHE A 175 -3.76 -3.11 -16.35
N LYS A 176 -4.45 -3.79 -17.25
CA LYS A 176 -4.59 -3.45 -18.65
C LYS A 176 -5.98 -2.87 -18.88
N ILE A 177 -6.03 -1.63 -19.30
CA ILE A 177 -7.27 -0.87 -19.49
C ILE A 177 -7.48 -0.71 -20.98
N HIS A 178 -8.47 -1.38 -21.50
CA HIS A 178 -8.85 -1.35 -22.92
C HIS A 178 -9.87 -0.24 -23.15
N PHE A 179 -9.62 0.57 -24.17
CA PHE A 179 -10.50 1.64 -24.58
C PHE A 179 -11.14 1.33 -25.92
N PHE A 180 -12.44 1.65 -26.03
CA PHE A 180 -13.13 1.79 -27.29
C PHE A 180 -13.60 3.24 -27.43
N GLY A 181 -12.88 4.04 -28.20
CA GLY A 181 -13.06 5.50 -28.22
C GLY A 181 -12.78 6.13 -26.86
N ASP A 182 -13.80 6.75 -26.26
CA ASP A 182 -13.74 7.38 -24.93
C ASP A 182 -14.42 6.54 -23.83
N GLU A 183 -14.58 5.24 -24.05
CA GLU A 183 -15.16 4.30 -23.08
C GLU A 183 -14.14 3.25 -22.67
N ILE A 184 -14.12 2.91 -21.36
CA ILE A 184 -13.35 1.78 -20.86
C ILE A 184 -14.14 0.49 -21.14
N GLU A 185 -13.72 -0.26 -22.16
CA GLU A 185 -14.38 -1.49 -22.56
C GLU A 185 -14.10 -2.64 -21.60
N LEU A 186 -12.83 -2.79 -21.18
CA LEU A 186 -12.39 -3.91 -20.36
C LEU A 186 -11.24 -3.49 -19.45
N ILE A 187 -11.22 -4.07 -18.25
CA ILE A 187 -10.08 -3.96 -17.32
C ILE A 187 -9.64 -5.36 -16.95
N GLU A 188 -8.39 -5.70 -17.26
CA GLU A 188 -7.78 -6.99 -16.97
C GLU A 188 -6.61 -6.83 -15.99
N ALA A 189 -6.47 -7.77 -15.08
CA ALA A 189 -5.29 -7.87 -14.22
C ALA A 189 -4.28 -8.83 -14.85
N PHE A 190 -3.00 -8.48 -14.82
CA PHE A 190 -1.93 -9.34 -15.32
C PHE A 190 -0.67 -9.22 -14.48
N ASP A 191 0.17 -10.25 -14.53
CA ASP A 191 1.49 -10.23 -13.94
C ASP A 191 2.46 -9.49 -14.88
N PRO A 192 3.11 -8.39 -14.44
CA PRO A 192 4.01 -7.62 -15.28
C PRO A 192 5.41 -8.21 -15.41
N ILE A 193 5.75 -9.31 -14.70
CA ILE A 193 7.07 -9.97 -14.64
C ILE A 193 7.14 -11.10 -15.63
#